data_a4e3bdeabdf7d53a7d7f5f121cd44c53
#
_entry.id   a4e3bdeabdf7d53a7d7f5f121cd44c53
#
_cell.length_a   1.000
_cell.length_b   1.000
_cell.length_c   1.000
_cell.angle_alpha   90.00
_cell.angle_beta   90.00
_cell.angle_gamma   90.00
#
_symmetry.space_group_name_H-M   'P 1'
#
loop_
_entity.id
_entity.type
_entity.pdbx_description
1 polymer ?
#
loop_
_entity_poly.entity_id
_entity_poly.type
_entity_poly.pdbx_seq_one_letter_code
_entity_poly.pdbx_strand_id
1 'polypeptide(L)'
;MSLLQDPEEARRAIAEMRESAQNRAESARRAVSRMTQLTAEAWSPRREVRVQVDAAGLVTDVEFAEWAPGESALSLARAVQQAHDRALRRWEVAMTAIADEEYADDPALRESTVRAAREALPERIQGVGDDEEDGVPPTDAPGDDGGRAPGSAW
;
A
#
# COMPACT_ATOMS: atom_id res chain seq x y z
N MET A 1 -23.58 -33.18 -30.17
CA MET A 1 -22.24 -33.72 -30.12
C MET A 1 -21.97 -34.21 -28.72
N SER A 2 -21.80 -35.48 -28.58
CA SER A 2 -21.58 -36.09 -27.24
C SER A 2 -20.10 -36.13 -26.97
N LEU A 3 -19.64 -35.27 -26.03
CA LEU A 3 -18.27 -35.28 -25.50
C LEU A 3 -17.99 -36.52 -24.62
N LEU A 4 -18.96 -37.45 -24.55
CA LEU A 4 -18.89 -38.64 -23.66
C LEU A 4 -18.68 -39.93 -24.47
N GLN A 5 -18.32 -39.86 -25.75
CA GLN A 5 -18.20 -41.08 -26.58
C GLN A 5 -16.82 -41.77 -26.45
N ASP A 6 -15.79 -41.07 -25.95
CA ASP A 6 -14.48 -41.66 -25.66
C ASP A 6 -14.16 -41.60 -24.17
N PRO A 7 -14.10 -42.75 -23.48
CA PRO A 7 -13.75 -42.79 -22.06
C PRO A 7 -12.34 -42.27 -21.77
N GLU A 8 -11.44 -42.30 -22.75
CA GLU A 8 -10.09 -41.74 -22.59
C GLU A 8 -10.07 -40.21 -22.60
N GLU A 9 -10.89 -39.61 -23.50
CA GLU A 9 -11.06 -38.14 -23.51
C GLU A 9 -11.71 -37.64 -22.23
N ALA A 10 -12.73 -38.33 -21.73
CA ALA A 10 -13.38 -38.02 -20.48
C ALA A 10 -12.40 -38.06 -19.27
N ARG A 11 -11.53 -39.07 -19.25
CA ARG A 11 -10.49 -39.18 -18.21
C ARG A 11 -9.47 -38.05 -18.26
N ARG A 12 -9.04 -37.65 -19.46
CA ARG A 12 -8.13 -36.52 -19.66
C ARG A 12 -8.78 -35.23 -19.20
N ALA A 13 -10.02 -34.96 -19.62
CA ALA A 13 -10.76 -33.77 -19.21
C ALA A 13 -10.91 -33.68 -17.69
N ILE A 14 -11.21 -34.81 -17.00
CA ILE A 14 -11.29 -34.86 -15.56
C ILE A 14 -9.91 -34.60 -14.91
N ALA A 15 -8.84 -35.16 -15.46
CA ALA A 15 -7.48 -34.92 -14.96
C ALA A 15 -7.07 -33.45 -15.07
N GLU A 16 -7.33 -32.82 -16.21
CA GLU A 16 -7.08 -31.40 -16.44
C GLU A 16 -7.90 -30.50 -15.51
N MET A 17 -9.18 -30.82 -15.29
CA MET A 17 -10.04 -30.11 -14.35
C MET A 17 -9.52 -30.22 -12.91
N ARG A 18 -9.04 -31.39 -12.50
CA ARG A 18 -8.47 -31.59 -11.18
C ARG A 18 -7.19 -30.78 -10.99
N GLU A 19 -6.30 -30.82 -11.96
CA GLU A 19 -5.05 -30.05 -11.96
C GLU A 19 -5.35 -28.55 -11.86
N SER A 20 -6.26 -28.05 -12.71
CA SER A 20 -6.69 -26.65 -12.67
C SER A 20 -7.30 -26.27 -11.31
N ALA A 21 -8.14 -27.13 -10.74
CA ALA A 21 -8.73 -26.87 -9.42
C ALA A 21 -7.68 -26.85 -8.31
N GLN A 22 -6.69 -27.75 -8.36
CA GLN A 22 -5.57 -27.78 -7.42
C GLN A 22 -4.73 -26.49 -7.50
N ASN A 23 -4.37 -26.08 -8.71
CA ASN A 23 -3.58 -24.87 -8.95
C ASN A 23 -4.30 -23.61 -8.45
N ARG A 24 -5.61 -23.52 -8.68
CA ARG A 24 -6.44 -22.43 -8.14
C ARG A 24 -6.49 -22.43 -6.61
N ALA A 25 -6.64 -23.61 -6.00
CA ALA A 25 -6.66 -23.74 -4.54
C ALA A 25 -5.32 -23.34 -3.92
N GLU A 26 -4.20 -23.70 -4.54
CA GLU A 26 -2.87 -23.29 -4.07
C GLU A 26 -2.64 -21.79 -4.22
N SER A 27 -3.00 -21.21 -5.36
CA SER A 27 -2.94 -19.74 -5.55
C SER A 27 -3.79 -19.00 -4.53
N ALA A 28 -5.00 -19.47 -4.27
CA ALA A 28 -5.87 -18.88 -3.27
C ALA A 28 -5.29 -18.96 -1.85
N ARG A 29 -4.67 -20.09 -1.48
CA ARG A 29 -4.00 -20.23 -0.18
C ARG A 29 -2.82 -19.27 -0.02
N ARG A 30 -1.98 -19.15 -1.08
CA ARG A 30 -0.86 -18.20 -1.08
C ARG A 30 -1.36 -16.76 -0.98
N ALA A 31 -2.37 -16.41 -1.76
CA ALA A 31 -2.97 -15.08 -1.71
C ALA A 31 -3.50 -14.74 -0.31
N VAL A 32 -4.30 -15.63 0.28
CA VAL A 32 -4.84 -15.42 1.64
C VAL A 32 -3.71 -15.28 2.66
N SER A 33 -2.69 -16.14 2.60
CA SER A 33 -1.53 -16.06 3.51
C SER A 33 -0.79 -14.74 3.39
N ARG A 34 -0.53 -14.27 2.19
CA ARG A 34 0.14 -12.99 1.94
C ARG A 34 -0.73 -11.79 2.35
N MET A 35 -2.01 -11.83 2.02
CA MET A 35 -2.95 -10.75 2.34
C MET A 35 -3.18 -10.61 3.85
N THR A 36 -3.28 -11.71 4.58
CA THR A 36 -3.48 -11.67 6.05
C THR A 36 -2.25 -11.21 6.83
N GLN A 37 -1.07 -11.30 6.24
CA GLN A 37 0.20 -10.83 6.82
C GLN A 37 0.60 -9.44 6.34
N LEU A 38 -0.20 -8.83 5.47
CA LEU A 38 0.12 -7.53 4.90
C LEU A 38 0.11 -6.45 5.97
N THR A 39 1.15 -5.68 5.99
CA THR A 39 1.24 -4.40 6.72
C THR A 39 1.66 -3.31 5.75
N ALA A 40 1.21 -2.10 5.97
CA ALA A 40 1.64 -0.94 5.22
C ALA A 40 1.91 0.23 6.15
N GLU A 41 2.91 1.01 5.84
CA GLU A 41 3.28 2.17 6.63
C GLU A 41 3.57 3.37 5.74
N ALA A 42 3.34 4.56 6.27
CA ALA A 42 3.70 5.79 5.60
C ALA A 42 3.98 6.91 6.60
N TRP A 43 4.81 7.83 6.18
CA TRP A 43 5.04 9.09 6.86
C TRP A 43 4.09 10.18 6.36
N SER A 44 3.77 11.13 7.25
CA SER A 44 3.17 12.40 6.84
C SER A 44 4.09 13.17 5.88
N PRO A 45 3.59 14.13 5.07
CA PRO A 45 4.39 14.85 4.09
C PRO A 45 5.66 15.49 4.65
N ARG A 46 5.57 16.10 5.84
CA ARG A 46 6.70 16.72 6.52
C ARG A 46 7.45 15.78 7.46
N ARG A 47 7.08 14.48 7.45
CA ARG A 47 7.69 13.43 8.27
C ARG A 47 7.56 13.66 9.79
N GLU A 48 6.46 14.26 10.23
CA GLU A 48 6.16 14.43 11.66
C GLU A 48 5.72 13.13 12.32
N VAL A 49 4.96 12.32 11.55
CA VAL A 49 4.29 11.12 12.05
C VAL A 49 4.41 9.99 11.04
N ARG A 50 4.71 8.79 11.53
CA ARG A 50 4.60 7.54 10.79
C ARG A 50 3.41 6.75 11.31
N VAL A 51 2.59 6.24 10.40
CA VAL A 51 1.45 5.37 10.73
C VAL A 51 1.64 4.03 10.05
N GLN A 52 1.41 2.94 10.79
CA GLN A 52 1.36 1.58 10.27
C GLN A 52 -0.06 1.04 10.37
N VAL A 53 -0.50 0.33 9.34
CA VAL A 53 -1.78 -0.37 9.29
C VAL A 53 -1.58 -1.86 9.05
N ASP A 54 -2.51 -2.67 9.54
CA ASP A 54 -2.54 -4.12 9.34
C ASP A 54 -3.29 -4.53 8.05
N ALA A 55 -3.48 -5.83 7.89
CA ALA A 55 -4.20 -6.42 6.76
C ALA A 55 -5.66 -5.96 6.62
N ALA A 56 -6.28 -5.48 7.68
CA ALA A 56 -7.63 -4.92 7.69
C ALA A 56 -7.66 -3.40 7.49
N GLY A 57 -6.50 -2.76 7.31
CA GLY A 57 -6.37 -1.31 7.22
C GLY A 57 -6.48 -0.59 8.57
N LEU A 58 -6.41 -1.34 9.67
CA LEU A 58 -6.48 -0.76 11.02
C LEU A 58 -5.10 -0.31 11.48
N VAL A 59 -5.04 0.83 12.17
CA VAL A 59 -3.80 1.36 12.72
C VAL A 59 -3.27 0.44 13.81
N THR A 60 -2.03 0.01 13.67
CA THR A 60 -1.32 -0.84 14.63
C THR A 60 -0.18 -0.13 15.33
N ASP A 61 0.39 0.90 14.70
CA ASP A 61 1.46 1.68 15.27
C ASP A 61 1.44 3.13 14.80
N VAL A 62 1.82 4.06 15.68
CA VAL A 62 1.99 5.48 15.39
C VAL A 62 3.28 5.94 16.04
N GLU A 63 4.19 6.47 15.25
CA GLU A 63 5.47 7.00 15.71
C GLU A 63 5.59 8.48 15.36
N PHE A 64 5.97 9.28 16.31
CA PHE A 64 6.24 10.71 16.14
C PHE A 64 7.73 10.95 15.97
N ALA A 65 8.13 11.83 15.05
CA ALA A 65 9.49 12.30 14.98
C ALA A 65 9.87 13.03 16.29
N GLU A 66 11.14 13.00 16.69
CA GLU A 66 11.60 13.61 17.96
C GLU A 66 11.27 15.10 18.06
N TRP A 67 11.28 15.80 16.94
CA TRP A 67 10.94 17.22 16.87
C TRP A 67 9.43 17.53 16.79
N ALA A 68 8.60 16.52 16.48
CA ALA A 68 7.16 16.69 16.31
C ALA A 68 6.43 17.26 17.54
N PRO A 69 6.81 16.99 18.80
CA PRO A 69 6.18 17.59 19.97
C PRO A 69 6.24 19.12 20.01
N GLY A 70 7.12 19.76 19.25
CA GLY A 70 7.16 21.23 19.08
C GLY A 70 6.07 21.79 18.20
N GLU A 71 5.34 20.95 17.46
CA GLU A 71 4.24 21.35 16.60
C GLU A 71 2.93 21.50 17.39
N SER A 72 1.98 22.25 16.83
CA SER A 72 0.66 22.38 17.45
C SER A 72 -0.12 21.07 17.40
N ALA A 73 -1.03 20.87 18.35
CA ALA A 73 -1.90 19.68 18.37
C ALA A 73 -2.73 19.54 17.07
N LEU A 74 -3.18 20.65 16.48
CA LEU A 74 -3.89 20.64 15.21
C LEU A 74 -3.00 20.19 14.05
N SER A 75 -1.75 20.65 14.01
CA SER A 75 -0.76 20.23 13.01
C SER A 75 -0.48 18.75 13.12
N LEU A 76 -0.28 18.22 14.33
CA LEU A 76 -0.06 16.79 14.56
C LEU A 76 -1.27 15.95 14.19
N ALA A 77 -2.49 16.41 14.50
CA ALA A 77 -3.72 15.72 14.12
C ALA A 77 -3.84 15.58 12.59
N ARG A 78 -3.54 16.65 11.85
CA ARG A 78 -3.50 16.61 10.37
C ARG A 78 -2.41 15.67 9.86
N ALA A 79 -1.23 15.71 10.46
CA ALA A 79 -0.12 14.82 10.09
C ALA A 79 -0.48 13.33 10.27
N VAL A 80 -1.16 12.98 11.37
CA VAL A 80 -1.66 11.60 11.59
C VAL A 80 -2.65 11.20 10.49
N GLN A 81 -3.61 12.06 10.16
CA GLN A 81 -4.59 11.80 9.11
C GLN A 81 -3.92 11.59 7.74
N GLN A 82 -2.96 12.44 7.38
CA GLN A 82 -2.21 12.33 6.14
C GLN A 82 -1.36 11.07 6.07
N ALA A 83 -0.66 10.73 7.16
CA ALA A 83 0.13 9.51 7.23
C ALA A 83 -0.76 8.26 7.12
N HIS A 84 -1.91 8.24 7.80
CA HIS A 84 -2.89 7.17 7.72
C HIS A 84 -3.42 6.98 6.28
N ASP A 85 -3.84 8.06 5.63
CA ASP A 85 -4.33 8.00 4.26
C ASP A 85 -3.25 7.47 3.29
N ARG A 86 -2.01 7.92 3.43
CA ARG A 86 -0.87 7.39 2.66
C ARG A 86 -0.59 5.91 2.94
N ALA A 87 -0.69 5.48 4.19
CA ALA A 87 -0.55 4.07 4.55
C ALA A 87 -1.64 3.20 3.91
N LEU A 88 -2.89 3.66 3.88
CA LEU A 88 -3.98 2.97 3.20
C LEU A 88 -3.78 2.89 1.68
N ARG A 89 -3.25 3.93 1.04
CA ARG A 89 -2.91 3.87 -0.39
C ARG A 89 -1.82 2.84 -0.67
N ARG A 90 -0.78 2.77 0.16
CA ARG A 90 0.27 1.74 0.05
C ARG A 90 -0.28 0.34 0.29
N TRP A 91 -1.18 0.19 1.24
CA TRP A 91 -1.89 -1.05 1.49
C TRP A 91 -2.66 -1.50 0.23
N GLU A 92 -3.41 -0.59 -0.41
CA GLU A 92 -4.17 -0.88 -1.63
C GLU A 92 -3.26 -1.32 -2.79
N VAL A 93 -2.14 -0.63 -2.98
CA VAL A 93 -1.14 -1.01 -3.99
C VAL A 93 -0.56 -2.40 -3.72
N ALA A 94 -0.19 -2.69 -2.48
CA ALA A 94 0.37 -3.98 -2.10
C ALA A 94 -0.66 -5.12 -2.22
N MET A 95 -1.92 -4.87 -1.84
CA MET A 95 -3.01 -5.83 -1.98
C MET A 95 -3.28 -6.14 -3.47
N THR A 96 -3.30 -5.11 -4.31
CA THR A 96 -3.46 -5.26 -5.76
C THR A 96 -2.30 -6.07 -6.36
N ALA A 97 -1.06 -5.80 -5.94
CA ALA A 97 0.10 -6.55 -6.41
C ALA A 97 0.03 -8.05 -6.05
N ILE A 98 -0.42 -8.39 -4.84
CA ILE A 98 -0.63 -9.78 -4.45
C ILE A 98 -1.69 -10.44 -5.34
N ALA A 99 -2.81 -9.76 -5.59
CA ALA A 99 -3.87 -10.29 -6.45
C ALA A 99 -3.38 -10.48 -7.90
N ASP A 100 -2.59 -9.55 -8.42
CA ASP A 100 -2.00 -9.64 -9.77
C ASP A 100 -1.05 -10.82 -9.91
N GLU A 101 -0.24 -11.08 -8.90
CA GLU A 101 0.72 -12.18 -8.90
C GLU A 101 0.05 -13.55 -8.73
N GLU A 102 -0.84 -13.67 -7.74
CA GLU A 102 -1.42 -14.96 -7.37
C GLU A 102 -2.59 -15.38 -8.28
N TYR A 103 -3.26 -14.42 -8.92
CA TYR A 103 -4.40 -14.66 -9.81
C TYR A 103 -4.12 -14.21 -11.25
N ALA A 104 -2.88 -14.30 -11.70
CA ALA A 104 -2.48 -13.90 -13.06
C ALA A 104 -3.31 -14.59 -14.15
N ASP A 105 -3.65 -15.87 -13.93
CA ASP A 105 -4.40 -16.70 -14.88
C ASP A 105 -5.93 -16.65 -14.67
N ASP A 106 -6.40 -15.89 -13.68
CA ASP A 106 -7.83 -15.73 -13.38
C ASP A 106 -8.22 -14.25 -13.20
N PRO A 107 -8.42 -13.52 -14.30
CA PRO A 107 -8.72 -12.09 -14.25
C PRO A 107 -10.00 -11.74 -13.48
N ALA A 108 -11.00 -12.61 -13.51
CA ALA A 108 -12.26 -12.40 -12.80
C ALA A 108 -12.08 -12.48 -11.27
N LEU A 109 -11.32 -13.48 -10.82
CA LEU A 109 -11.00 -13.63 -9.40
C LEU A 109 -10.10 -12.49 -8.90
N ARG A 110 -9.11 -12.09 -9.70
CA ARG A 110 -8.26 -10.93 -9.43
C ARG A 110 -9.09 -9.67 -9.21
N GLU A 111 -9.95 -9.33 -10.17
CA GLU A 111 -10.78 -8.13 -10.11
C GLU A 111 -11.74 -8.15 -8.91
N SER A 112 -12.40 -9.28 -8.67
CA SER A 112 -13.31 -9.42 -7.53
C SER A 112 -12.59 -9.30 -6.19
N THR A 113 -11.37 -9.83 -6.07
CA THR A 113 -10.54 -9.74 -4.87
C THR A 113 -10.11 -8.31 -4.60
N VAL A 114 -9.63 -7.59 -5.61
CA VAL A 114 -9.22 -6.18 -5.47
C VAL A 114 -10.42 -5.30 -5.10
N ARG A 115 -11.57 -5.52 -5.71
CA ARG A 115 -12.80 -4.80 -5.38
C ARG A 115 -13.23 -5.04 -3.93
N ALA A 116 -13.30 -6.30 -3.50
CA ALA A 116 -13.65 -6.64 -2.12
C ALA A 116 -12.68 -6.03 -1.10
N ALA A 117 -11.38 -6.02 -1.42
CA ALA A 117 -10.37 -5.39 -0.59
C ALA A 117 -10.59 -3.86 -0.46
N ARG A 118 -10.92 -3.18 -1.54
CA ARG A 118 -11.24 -1.74 -1.52
C ARG A 118 -12.50 -1.43 -0.73
N GLU A 119 -13.53 -2.24 -0.87
CA GLU A 119 -14.79 -2.09 -0.13
C GLU A 119 -14.63 -2.34 1.37
N ALA A 120 -13.67 -3.17 1.76
CA ALA A 120 -13.37 -3.47 3.16
C ALA A 120 -12.52 -2.39 3.85
N LEU A 121 -11.88 -1.48 3.10
CA LEU A 121 -11.09 -0.41 3.68
C LEU A 121 -11.95 0.58 4.49
N PRO A 122 -11.43 1.10 5.61
CA PRO A 122 -12.04 2.22 6.31
C PRO A 122 -12.23 3.41 5.36
N GLU A 123 -13.34 4.13 5.54
CA GLU A 123 -13.55 5.36 4.77
C GLU A 123 -12.38 6.33 4.98
N ARG A 124 -11.82 6.80 3.88
CA ARG A 124 -10.79 7.83 3.94
C ARG A 124 -11.42 9.13 4.40
N ILE A 125 -10.74 9.83 5.27
CA ILE A 125 -11.16 11.16 5.68
C ILE A 125 -11.04 12.08 4.46
N GLN A 126 -12.18 12.43 3.88
CA GLN A 126 -12.24 13.31 2.71
C GLN A 126 -11.74 14.70 3.09
N GLY A 127 -10.84 15.26 2.27
CA GLY A 127 -10.38 16.64 2.40
C GLY A 127 -8.89 16.83 2.70
N VAL A 128 -8.12 15.76 2.79
CA VAL A 128 -6.66 15.86 2.78
C VAL A 128 -6.21 15.77 1.32
N GLY A 129 -5.82 16.91 0.76
CA GLY A 129 -5.57 17.10 -0.66
C GLY A 129 -4.66 16.03 -1.30
N ASP A 130 -5.02 15.66 -2.51
CA ASP A 130 -4.27 14.79 -3.41
C ASP A 130 -3.00 15.46 -3.96
N ASP A 131 -2.62 16.61 -3.37
CA ASP A 131 -1.50 17.40 -3.83
C ASP A 131 -0.24 16.96 -3.11
N GLU A 132 0.44 15.94 -3.64
CA GLU A 132 1.90 15.94 -3.66
C GLU A 132 2.47 14.72 -4.35
N GLU A 133 2.93 14.97 -5.57
CA GLU A 133 4.08 14.27 -6.15
C GLU A 133 5.20 14.14 -5.11
N ASP A 134 5.84 12.99 -5.10
CA ASP A 134 7.08 12.74 -4.35
C ASP A 134 8.16 13.78 -4.73
N GLY A 135 8.05 14.96 -4.14
CA GLY A 135 9.08 15.99 -4.22
C GLY A 135 10.33 15.50 -3.51
N VAL A 136 11.37 15.25 -4.27
CA VAL A 136 12.73 15.11 -3.77
C VAL A 136 12.99 16.26 -2.80
N PRO A 137 13.44 16.01 -1.56
CA PRO A 137 13.76 17.10 -0.66
C PRO A 137 14.82 17.99 -1.28
N PRO A 138 14.70 19.32 -1.16
CA PRO A 138 15.74 20.21 -1.66
C PRO A 138 17.06 19.86 -0.97
N THR A 139 18.05 19.56 -1.78
CA THR A 139 19.44 19.42 -1.32
C THR A 139 19.84 20.78 -0.79
N ASP A 140 19.99 20.92 0.51
CA ASP A 140 20.66 22.07 1.12
C ASP A 140 22.08 22.12 0.59
N ALA A 141 22.28 22.93 -0.42
CA ALA A 141 23.60 23.38 -0.77
C ALA A 141 24.08 24.33 0.34
N PRO A 142 25.24 24.11 0.95
CA PRO A 142 25.77 25.06 1.89
C PRO A 142 26.05 26.38 1.14
N GLY A 143 25.32 27.42 1.51
CA GLY A 143 25.58 28.76 1.07
C GLY A 143 27.01 29.15 1.46
N ASP A 144 27.82 29.36 0.46
CA ASP A 144 29.11 30.03 0.59
C ASP A 144 28.87 31.46 1.08
N ASP A 145 28.98 31.63 2.37
CA ASP A 145 28.99 32.95 3.00
C ASP A 145 30.37 33.53 2.92
N GLY A 146 30.69 34.02 1.70
CA GLY A 146 31.84 34.80 1.42
C GLY A 146 31.79 36.15 2.14
N GLY A 147 32.53 36.22 3.22
CA GLY A 147 32.70 37.36 4.06
C GLY A 147 32.97 38.66 3.35
N ARG A 148 32.61 39.74 3.94
CA ARG A 148 33.42 40.96 3.91
C ARG A 148 33.03 41.88 5.06
N ALA A 149 33.87 41.94 6.02
CA ALA A 149 33.95 43.11 6.88
C ALA A 149 34.46 44.32 6.12
N PRO A 150 33.95 45.51 6.32
CA PRO A 150 34.70 46.72 6.17
C PRO A 150 35.07 47.28 7.52
N GLY A 151 36.35 47.54 7.62
CA GLY A 151 36.97 48.14 8.73
C GLY A 151 36.59 49.56 9.00
N SER A 152 36.94 49.84 10.21
CA SER A 152 37.58 51.06 10.73
C SER A 152 37.06 52.43 10.24
N ALA A 153 36.73 53.21 11.13
CA ALA A 153 37.51 54.44 11.37
C ALA A 153 36.79 55.30 12.43
N TRP A 154 37.59 55.78 13.33
CA TRP A 154 37.46 56.81 14.35
C TRP A 154 36.92 56.41 15.69
#